data_7fba7b8e81e41fe7aa91bbbc0dfcd14d
#
_entry.id   7fba7b8e81e41fe7aa91bbbc0dfcd14d
#
_cell.length_a   1.000
_cell.length_b   1.000
_cell.length_c   1.000
_cell.angle_alpha   90.00
_cell.angle_beta   90.00
_cell.angle_gamma   90.00
#
_symmetry.space_group_name_H-M   'P 1'
#
loop_
_entity.id
_entity.type
_entity.pdbx_description
1 polymer ?
#
loop_
_entity_poly.entity_id
_entity_poly.type
_entity_poly.pdbx_seq_one_letter_code
_entity_poly.pdbx_strand_id
1 'polypeptide(L)'
;MALEKGIASLVEAFIAAERPSSRVQHIDDRRAGYIASAVLAGEMETRVRVEDITLEGMNFRIVSPPTASGLLPTLIYYHGGCFVSGGFATHDNQLRQLAWFSGCRVIAVQYRLAPEHIFPAAHDDAEQGVMIIHRHAEQLGVDASRITLAGDSAGGHLALVTALRLKANTAWQPAQLILIYPMLDRTASMASYVSNGADYVITRDTLLSGYEMYLASTPANHPDASPLWRDDFHGLPPVHILTAEFDPLRDEGEALHRRLMAQGVESSCQRYLGVIHGFFQLGGISRAAREAMRDIAWRVASPGR
;
A
#
# COMPACT_ATOMS: atom_id res chain seq x y z
N MET A 1 -7.74 -13.02 20.15
CA MET A 1 -9.08 -12.49 19.86
C MET A 1 -9.64 -13.28 18.66
N ALA A 2 -10.95 -13.31 18.41
CA ALA A 2 -11.50 -14.05 17.26
C ALA A 2 -11.47 -13.16 16.01
N LEU A 3 -11.40 -13.78 14.83
CA LEU A 3 -11.58 -13.10 13.55
C LEU A 3 -12.97 -12.47 13.45
N GLU A 4 -13.12 -11.34 12.75
CA GLU A 4 -14.42 -10.85 12.30
C GLU A 4 -15.15 -11.93 11.50
N LYS A 5 -16.48 -12.02 11.63
CA LYS A 5 -17.27 -13.11 11.02
C LYS A 5 -17.02 -13.26 9.51
N GLY A 6 -17.00 -12.16 8.76
CA GLY A 6 -16.75 -12.20 7.31
C GLY A 6 -15.33 -12.62 6.97
N ILE A 7 -14.35 -12.22 7.78
CA ILE A 7 -12.95 -12.64 7.65
C ILE A 7 -12.79 -14.13 8.00
N ALA A 8 -13.44 -14.61 9.06
CA ALA A 8 -13.40 -16.03 9.43
C ALA A 8 -13.91 -16.93 8.28
N SER A 9 -15.06 -16.58 7.68
CA SER A 9 -15.60 -17.33 6.54
C SER A 9 -14.66 -17.32 5.32
N LEU A 10 -13.97 -16.22 5.06
CA LEU A 10 -12.95 -16.14 4.00
C LEU A 10 -11.75 -17.06 4.29
N VAL A 11 -11.26 -17.07 5.52
CA VAL A 11 -10.15 -17.91 5.98
C VAL A 11 -10.52 -19.39 5.92
N GLU A 12 -11.72 -19.76 6.40
CA GLU A 12 -12.23 -21.13 6.31
C GLU A 12 -12.32 -21.62 4.86
N ALA A 13 -12.83 -20.77 3.95
CA ALA A 13 -12.90 -21.10 2.53
C ALA A 13 -11.49 -21.23 1.90
N PHE A 14 -10.53 -20.39 2.32
CA PHE A 14 -9.14 -20.50 1.87
C PHE A 14 -8.49 -21.81 2.28
N ILE A 15 -8.64 -22.21 3.55
CA ILE A 15 -8.11 -23.46 4.10
C ILE A 15 -8.74 -24.67 3.38
N ALA A 16 -10.08 -24.68 3.25
CA ALA A 16 -10.82 -25.77 2.59
C ALA A 16 -10.48 -25.92 1.10
N ALA A 17 -9.98 -24.87 0.45
CA ALA A 17 -9.61 -24.91 -0.96
C ALA A 17 -8.30 -25.65 -1.24
N GLU A 18 -7.48 -25.93 -0.23
CA GLU A 18 -6.19 -26.63 -0.33
C GLU A 18 -5.33 -26.19 -1.53
N ARG A 19 -5.28 -24.88 -1.77
CA ARG A 19 -4.60 -24.30 -2.95
C ARG A 19 -3.10 -24.58 -2.90
N PRO A 20 -2.46 -24.85 -4.05
CA PRO A 20 -1.02 -25.01 -4.11
C PRO A 20 -0.30 -23.74 -3.64
N SER A 21 0.90 -23.91 -3.06
CA SER A 21 1.75 -22.79 -2.67
C SER A 21 1.92 -21.79 -3.83
N SER A 22 1.94 -20.50 -3.50
CA SER A 22 2.18 -19.42 -4.47
C SER A 22 3.52 -19.57 -5.23
N ARG A 23 4.47 -20.35 -4.69
CA ARG A 23 5.75 -20.63 -5.36
C ARG A 23 5.61 -21.46 -6.63
N VAL A 24 4.56 -22.29 -6.73
CA VAL A 24 4.32 -23.18 -7.87
C VAL A 24 3.17 -22.70 -8.76
N GLN A 25 2.47 -21.64 -8.39
CA GLN A 25 1.41 -21.05 -9.21
C GLN A 25 2.01 -20.22 -10.34
N HIS A 26 1.42 -20.30 -11.53
CA HIS A 26 1.77 -19.40 -12.63
C HIS A 26 1.43 -17.94 -12.25
N ILE A 27 2.24 -16.99 -12.68
CA ILE A 27 2.05 -15.58 -12.29
C ILE A 27 0.71 -15.02 -12.81
N ASP A 28 0.27 -15.43 -13.99
CA ASP A 28 -1.01 -14.98 -14.54
C ASP A 28 -2.20 -15.47 -13.71
N ASP A 29 -2.15 -16.72 -13.18
CA ASP A 29 -3.19 -17.25 -12.30
C ASP A 29 -3.25 -16.46 -10.97
N ARG A 30 -2.08 -16.08 -10.42
CA ARG A 30 -2.01 -15.22 -9.23
C ARG A 30 -2.63 -13.85 -9.49
N ARG A 31 -2.31 -13.25 -10.63
CA ARG A 31 -2.86 -11.93 -11.05
C ARG A 31 -4.36 -12.02 -11.29
N ALA A 32 -4.84 -13.04 -11.98
CA ALA A 32 -6.27 -13.26 -12.21
C ALA A 32 -7.04 -13.49 -10.91
N GLY A 33 -6.48 -14.28 -9.99
CA GLY A 33 -7.05 -14.52 -8.66
C GLY A 33 -7.15 -13.23 -7.84
N TYR A 34 -6.13 -12.37 -7.92
CA TYR A 34 -6.16 -11.08 -7.23
C TYR A 34 -7.23 -10.13 -7.81
N ILE A 35 -7.34 -10.05 -9.12
CA ILE A 35 -8.40 -9.27 -9.78
C ILE A 35 -9.79 -9.80 -9.38
N ALA A 36 -9.99 -11.12 -9.36
CA ALA A 36 -11.25 -11.73 -8.98
C ALA A 36 -11.64 -11.42 -7.51
N SER A 37 -10.67 -11.23 -6.62
CA SER A 37 -10.93 -10.88 -5.21
C SER A 37 -11.44 -9.44 -5.01
N ALA A 38 -11.34 -8.56 -6.01
CA ALA A 38 -11.76 -7.16 -5.91
C ALA A 38 -13.27 -7.01 -5.57
N VAL A 39 -14.09 -8.01 -5.88
CA VAL A 39 -15.52 -8.06 -5.49
C VAL A 39 -15.72 -7.99 -3.98
N LEU A 40 -14.75 -8.42 -3.17
CA LEU A 40 -14.80 -8.37 -1.70
C LEU A 40 -14.70 -6.95 -1.14
N ALA A 41 -14.37 -5.97 -1.97
CA ALA A 41 -14.41 -4.55 -1.61
C ALA A 41 -15.84 -4.02 -1.34
N GLY A 42 -16.86 -4.76 -1.75
CA GLY A 42 -18.26 -4.40 -1.62
C GLY A 42 -18.78 -3.58 -2.80
N GLU A 43 -19.89 -2.87 -2.57
CA GLU A 43 -20.53 -2.06 -3.61
C GLU A 43 -19.57 -0.98 -4.15
N MET A 44 -19.56 -0.82 -5.47
CA MET A 44 -18.69 0.13 -6.14
C MET A 44 -19.12 1.58 -5.83
N GLU A 45 -18.16 2.40 -5.41
CA GLU A 45 -18.39 3.84 -5.23
C GLU A 45 -18.45 4.55 -6.58
N THR A 46 -19.63 5.02 -6.98
CA THR A 46 -19.88 5.61 -8.31
C THR A 46 -20.03 7.13 -8.32
N ARG A 47 -20.04 7.77 -7.13
CA ARG A 47 -20.25 9.22 -6.98
C ARG A 47 -19.02 10.08 -7.30
N VAL A 48 -17.91 9.47 -7.68
CA VAL A 48 -16.65 10.13 -8.02
C VAL A 48 -16.39 10.10 -9.52
N ARG A 49 -15.54 11.00 -10.02
CA ARG A 49 -15.09 10.97 -11.40
C ARG A 49 -13.75 10.22 -11.48
N VAL A 50 -13.62 9.31 -12.43
CA VAL A 50 -12.40 8.53 -12.68
C VAL A 50 -11.89 8.83 -14.09
N GLU A 51 -10.60 9.05 -14.19
CA GLU A 51 -9.91 9.32 -15.45
C GLU A 51 -8.55 8.60 -15.45
N ASP A 52 -8.26 7.86 -16.50
CA ASP A 52 -6.96 7.26 -16.74
C ASP A 52 -6.19 8.14 -17.74
N ILE A 53 -4.97 8.53 -17.36
CA ILE A 53 -4.12 9.40 -18.17
C ILE A 53 -2.71 8.81 -18.32
N THR A 54 -2.01 9.24 -19.35
CA THR A 54 -0.58 8.99 -19.53
C THR A 54 0.17 10.33 -19.52
N LEU A 55 1.13 10.48 -18.61
CA LEU A 55 2.03 11.64 -18.56
C LEU A 55 3.48 11.16 -18.56
N GLU A 56 4.30 11.76 -19.40
CA GLU A 56 5.73 11.41 -19.53
C GLU A 56 5.98 9.89 -19.68
N GLY A 57 5.06 9.18 -20.33
CA GLY A 57 5.13 7.73 -20.57
C GLY A 57 4.67 6.84 -19.41
N MET A 58 4.21 7.42 -18.30
CA MET A 58 3.65 6.69 -17.17
C MET A 58 2.12 6.80 -17.12
N ASN A 59 1.45 5.72 -16.71
CA ASN A 59 0.02 5.68 -16.56
C ASN A 59 -0.41 5.98 -15.12
N PHE A 60 -1.45 6.79 -15.01
CA PHE A 60 -2.05 7.21 -13.75
C PHE A 60 -3.56 7.06 -13.81
N ARG A 61 -4.17 6.64 -12.71
CA ARG A 61 -5.61 6.75 -12.50
C ARG A 61 -5.89 7.89 -11.55
N ILE A 62 -6.64 8.89 -12.01
CA ILE A 62 -7.06 10.04 -11.20
C ILE A 62 -8.51 9.82 -10.77
N VAL A 63 -8.75 9.86 -9.48
CA VAL A 63 -10.09 9.82 -8.90
C VAL A 63 -10.35 11.14 -8.21
N SER A 64 -11.38 11.85 -8.66
CA SER A 64 -11.74 13.17 -8.15
C SER A 64 -13.09 13.14 -7.46
N PRO A 65 -13.25 13.80 -6.30
CA PRO A 65 -14.56 13.96 -5.68
C PRO A 65 -15.48 14.79 -6.58
N PRO A 66 -16.81 14.68 -6.45
CA PRO A 66 -17.76 15.39 -7.32
C PRO A 66 -17.68 16.90 -7.20
N THR A 67 -17.23 17.41 -6.06
CA THR A 67 -17.06 18.85 -5.76
C THR A 67 -15.68 19.36 -6.10
N ALA A 68 -14.87 18.60 -6.85
CA ALA A 68 -13.49 18.97 -7.17
C ALA A 68 -13.45 20.31 -7.92
N SER A 69 -12.80 21.31 -7.31
CA SER A 69 -12.53 22.63 -7.91
C SER A 69 -11.20 23.16 -7.38
N GLY A 70 -10.40 23.80 -8.24
CA GLY A 70 -9.10 24.33 -7.86
C GLY A 70 -8.08 23.26 -7.46
N LEU A 71 -7.12 23.66 -6.64
CA LEU A 71 -6.08 22.78 -6.12
C LEU A 71 -6.57 22.02 -4.88
N LEU A 72 -6.50 20.69 -4.90
CA LEU A 72 -6.97 19.84 -3.82
C LEU A 72 -5.79 19.16 -3.09
N PRO A 73 -5.93 18.87 -1.78
CA PRO A 73 -5.08 17.88 -1.13
C PRO A 73 -5.14 16.58 -1.94
N THR A 74 -4.00 15.94 -2.08
CA THR A 74 -3.91 14.78 -2.98
C THR A 74 -3.24 13.60 -2.31
N LEU A 75 -3.87 12.44 -2.42
CA LEU A 75 -3.31 11.17 -2.06
C LEU A 75 -2.69 10.51 -3.29
N ILE A 76 -1.38 10.32 -3.30
CA ILE A 76 -0.70 9.47 -4.29
C ILE A 76 -0.64 8.06 -3.72
N TYR A 77 -1.20 7.10 -4.47
CA TYR A 77 -1.39 5.74 -3.99
C TYR A 77 -0.61 4.71 -4.80
N TYR A 78 0.11 3.85 -4.10
CA TYR A 78 0.80 2.68 -4.64
C TYR A 78 0.06 1.43 -4.18
N HIS A 79 -0.39 0.60 -5.13
CA HIS A 79 -1.14 -0.62 -4.81
C HIS A 79 -0.26 -1.73 -4.23
N GLY A 80 -0.87 -2.65 -3.47
CA GLY A 80 -0.24 -3.87 -2.99
C GLY A 80 -0.15 -4.97 -4.07
N GLY A 81 0.40 -6.13 -3.70
CA GLY A 81 0.53 -7.31 -4.57
C GLY A 81 1.93 -7.87 -4.68
N CYS A 82 2.76 -7.70 -3.65
CA CYS A 82 4.10 -8.26 -3.54
C CYS A 82 5.03 -7.89 -4.71
N PHE A 83 4.85 -6.73 -5.35
CA PHE A 83 5.55 -6.24 -6.55
C PHE A 83 5.31 -7.09 -7.82
N VAL A 84 4.50 -8.12 -7.79
CA VAL A 84 4.28 -9.08 -8.89
C VAL A 84 2.86 -9.06 -9.44
N SER A 85 1.93 -8.48 -8.71
CA SER A 85 0.50 -8.41 -9.05
C SER A 85 -0.12 -7.10 -8.56
N GLY A 86 -1.39 -6.87 -8.87
CA GLY A 86 -2.09 -5.64 -8.53
C GLY A 86 -2.14 -4.64 -9.69
N GLY A 87 -2.87 -3.56 -9.47
CA GLY A 87 -3.09 -2.50 -10.44
C GLY A 87 -4.41 -1.76 -10.21
N PHE A 88 -4.81 -0.93 -11.17
CA PHE A 88 -6.05 -0.17 -11.06
C PHE A 88 -7.29 -1.06 -10.84
N ALA A 89 -7.35 -2.22 -11.52
CA ALA A 89 -8.50 -3.12 -11.42
C ALA A 89 -8.67 -3.74 -10.02
N THR A 90 -7.58 -3.99 -9.29
CA THR A 90 -7.62 -4.60 -7.96
C THR A 90 -7.96 -3.60 -6.86
N HIS A 91 -7.73 -2.30 -7.09
CA HIS A 91 -7.87 -1.24 -6.09
C HIS A 91 -8.91 -0.16 -6.44
N ASP A 92 -9.65 -0.33 -7.55
CA ASP A 92 -10.55 0.71 -8.07
C ASP A 92 -11.53 1.22 -7.01
N ASN A 93 -12.20 0.30 -6.29
CA ASN A 93 -13.19 0.71 -5.29
C ASN A 93 -12.56 1.42 -4.09
N GLN A 94 -11.36 1.00 -3.64
CA GLN A 94 -10.64 1.67 -2.56
C GLN A 94 -10.24 3.10 -2.95
N LEU A 95 -9.73 3.30 -4.16
CA LEU A 95 -9.36 4.63 -4.67
C LEU A 95 -10.58 5.55 -4.74
N ARG A 96 -11.72 5.02 -5.21
CA ARG A 96 -12.99 5.75 -5.29
C ARG A 96 -13.52 6.12 -3.91
N GLN A 97 -13.54 5.17 -2.97
CA GLN A 97 -13.97 5.41 -1.59
C GLN A 97 -13.06 6.41 -0.88
N LEU A 98 -11.73 6.33 -1.07
CA LEU A 98 -10.79 7.33 -0.53
C LEU A 98 -11.12 8.73 -1.03
N ALA A 99 -11.32 8.91 -2.35
CA ALA A 99 -11.66 10.21 -2.92
C ALA A 99 -13.03 10.72 -2.42
N TRP A 100 -14.02 9.83 -2.31
CA TRP A 100 -15.36 10.19 -1.82
C TRP A 100 -15.35 10.62 -0.36
N PHE A 101 -14.76 9.82 0.53
CA PHE A 101 -14.79 10.09 1.98
C PHE A 101 -13.86 11.22 2.40
N SER A 102 -12.72 11.41 1.71
CA SER A 102 -11.78 12.49 2.04
C SER A 102 -12.15 13.83 1.40
N GLY A 103 -12.89 13.82 0.28
CA GLY A 103 -13.05 15.01 -0.55
C GLY A 103 -11.76 15.45 -1.25
N CYS A 104 -10.71 14.62 -1.23
CA CYS A 104 -9.41 14.88 -1.82
C CYS A 104 -9.28 14.22 -3.19
N ARG A 105 -8.28 14.62 -3.96
CA ARG A 105 -7.90 13.91 -5.17
C ARG A 105 -7.10 12.68 -4.80
N VAL A 106 -7.35 11.56 -5.49
CA VAL A 106 -6.55 10.33 -5.36
C VAL A 106 -5.92 10.04 -6.71
N ILE A 107 -4.60 9.86 -6.75
CA ILE A 107 -3.87 9.51 -7.98
C ILE A 107 -3.11 8.22 -7.73
N ALA A 108 -3.53 7.15 -8.40
CA ALA A 108 -2.82 5.88 -8.36
C ALA A 108 -1.74 5.83 -9.46
N VAL A 109 -0.56 5.36 -9.09
CA VAL A 109 0.58 5.17 -10.00
C VAL A 109 0.60 3.73 -10.48
N GLN A 110 0.63 3.52 -11.80
CA GLN A 110 0.84 2.19 -12.36
C GLN A 110 2.34 1.95 -12.53
N TYR A 111 2.95 1.33 -11.54
CA TYR A 111 4.34 0.94 -11.56
C TYR A 111 4.53 -0.43 -12.22
N ARG A 112 5.72 -0.68 -12.77
CA ARG A 112 6.09 -1.95 -13.43
C ARG A 112 6.20 -3.10 -12.43
N LEU A 113 5.76 -4.27 -12.85
CA LEU A 113 5.70 -5.48 -12.03
C LEU A 113 6.77 -6.51 -12.42
N ALA A 114 7.22 -7.26 -11.44
CA ALA A 114 8.00 -8.47 -11.63
C ALA A 114 7.07 -9.68 -11.99
N PRO A 115 7.59 -10.73 -12.62
CA PRO A 115 9.00 -10.94 -12.98
C PRO A 115 9.48 -10.18 -14.23
N GLU A 116 8.57 -9.55 -15.00
CA GLU A 116 8.90 -8.87 -16.25
C GLU A 116 9.89 -7.71 -16.01
N HIS A 117 9.74 -7.02 -14.87
CA HIS A 117 10.57 -5.90 -14.47
C HIS A 117 11.03 -6.07 -13.02
N ILE A 118 12.23 -6.58 -12.85
CA ILE A 118 12.82 -6.80 -11.52
C ILE A 118 13.27 -5.49 -10.87
N PHE A 119 13.68 -5.57 -9.60
CA PHE A 119 14.27 -4.46 -8.84
C PHE A 119 15.40 -3.76 -9.64
N PRO A 120 15.45 -2.41 -9.67
CA PRO A 120 14.61 -1.48 -8.89
C PRO A 120 13.39 -0.91 -9.63
N ALA A 121 12.89 -1.52 -10.70
CA ALA A 121 11.92 -0.94 -11.62
C ALA A 121 10.69 -0.31 -10.92
N ALA A 122 10.04 -1.03 -9.99
CA ALA A 122 8.88 -0.50 -9.26
C ALA A 122 9.23 0.69 -8.36
N HIS A 123 10.42 0.68 -7.76
CA HIS A 123 10.91 1.80 -6.94
C HIS A 123 11.19 3.05 -7.77
N ASP A 124 11.80 2.87 -8.93
CA ASP A 124 12.11 3.97 -9.85
C ASP A 124 10.82 4.58 -10.41
N ASP A 125 9.85 3.74 -10.76
CA ASP A 125 8.54 4.19 -11.22
C ASP A 125 7.76 4.91 -10.10
N ALA A 126 7.87 4.44 -8.86
CA ALA A 126 7.21 5.09 -7.73
C ALA A 126 7.78 6.50 -7.48
N GLU A 127 9.10 6.65 -7.49
CA GLU A 127 9.78 7.95 -7.36
C GLU A 127 9.50 8.85 -8.57
N GLN A 128 9.63 8.33 -9.80
CA GLN A 128 9.35 9.08 -11.02
C GLN A 128 7.88 9.53 -11.06
N GLY A 129 6.94 8.66 -10.71
CA GLY A 129 5.52 8.95 -10.73
C GLY A 129 5.14 10.13 -9.83
N VAL A 130 5.64 10.16 -8.60
CA VAL A 130 5.36 11.29 -7.70
C VAL A 130 6.02 12.57 -8.19
N MET A 131 7.22 12.51 -8.78
CA MET A 131 7.89 13.68 -9.33
C MET A 131 7.18 14.23 -10.58
N ILE A 132 6.61 13.37 -11.42
CA ILE A 132 5.74 13.78 -12.54
C ILE A 132 4.50 14.51 -12.01
N ILE A 133 3.79 13.92 -11.03
CA ILE A 133 2.61 14.53 -10.42
C ILE A 133 2.96 15.90 -9.80
N HIS A 134 4.08 15.99 -9.10
CA HIS A 134 4.54 17.25 -8.49
C HIS A 134 4.85 18.33 -9.55
N ARG A 135 5.53 17.98 -10.64
CA ARG A 135 5.81 18.93 -11.76
C ARG A 135 4.55 19.42 -12.44
N HIS A 136 3.54 18.56 -12.59
CA HIS A 136 2.26 18.88 -13.25
C HIS A 136 1.14 19.21 -12.25
N ALA A 137 1.49 19.57 -11.01
CA ALA A 137 0.52 19.71 -9.92
C ALA A 137 -0.63 20.68 -10.26
N GLU A 138 -0.32 21.86 -10.80
CA GLU A 138 -1.33 22.84 -11.19
C GLU A 138 -2.26 22.30 -12.29
N GLN A 139 -1.71 21.70 -13.35
CA GLN A 139 -2.46 21.08 -14.44
C GLN A 139 -3.39 19.96 -13.93
N LEU A 140 -2.92 19.18 -12.96
CA LEU A 140 -3.67 18.08 -12.37
C LEU A 140 -4.61 18.53 -11.25
N GLY A 141 -4.64 19.81 -10.90
CA GLY A 141 -5.42 20.34 -9.79
C GLY A 141 -4.96 19.80 -8.43
N VAL A 142 -3.66 19.61 -8.25
CA VAL A 142 -3.00 19.09 -7.06
C VAL A 142 -2.41 20.24 -6.25
N ASP A 143 -2.69 20.30 -4.96
CA ASP A 143 -1.95 21.17 -4.04
C ASP A 143 -0.63 20.48 -3.66
N ALA A 144 0.48 20.94 -4.25
CA ALA A 144 1.80 20.35 -4.06
C ALA A 144 2.30 20.41 -2.61
N SER A 145 1.74 21.31 -1.78
CA SER A 145 2.07 21.41 -0.35
C SER A 145 1.31 20.38 0.52
N ARG A 146 0.27 19.75 -0.04
CA ARG A 146 -0.61 18.81 0.66
C ARG A 146 -0.68 17.45 -0.05
N ILE A 147 0.46 16.93 -0.48
CA ILE A 147 0.56 15.59 -1.05
C ILE A 147 0.83 14.59 0.06
N THR A 148 -0.01 13.57 0.17
CA THR A 148 0.20 12.38 0.99
C THR A 148 0.66 11.22 0.10
N LEU A 149 1.71 10.49 0.49
CA LEU A 149 2.02 9.20 -0.14
C LEU A 149 1.42 8.09 0.68
N ALA A 150 0.73 7.16 0.03
CA ALA A 150 0.18 6.00 0.70
C ALA A 150 0.26 4.74 -0.17
N GLY A 151 0.13 3.60 0.48
CA GLY A 151 0.01 2.32 -0.19
C GLY A 151 -0.17 1.18 0.80
N ASP A 152 -0.63 0.07 0.28
CA ASP A 152 -0.85 -1.15 1.05
C ASP A 152 0.19 -2.22 0.72
N SER A 153 0.69 -2.94 1.72
CA SER A 153 1.64 -4.04 1.54
C SER A 153 2.92 -3.60 0.77
N ALA A 154 3.18 -4.15 -0.42
CA ALA A 154 4.26 -3.68 -1.30
C ALA A 154 4.11 -2.20 -1.68
N GLY A 155 2.89 -1.68 -1.79
CA GLY A 155 2.64 -0.25 -2.00
C GLY A 155 3.05 0.60 -0.81
N GLY A 156 2.84 0.12 0.42
CA GLY A 156 3.34 0.77 1.63
C GLY A 156 4.86 0.81 1.70
N HIS A 157 5.52 -0.25 1.23
CA HIS A 157 6.97 -0.28 1.02
C HIS A 157 7.40 0.82 0.03
N LEU A 158 6.76 0.88 -1.15
CA LEU A 158 7.09 1.88 -2.16
C LEU A 158 6.88 3.32 -1.63
N ALA A 159 5.80 3.58 -0.89
CA ALA A 159 5.56 4.89 -0.30
C ALA A 159 6.69 5.32 0.66
N LEU A 160 7.15 4.40 1.53
CA LEU A 160 8.25 4.66 2.45
C LEU A 160 9.57 4.91 1.71
N VAL A 161 9.94 4.01 0.79
CA VAL A 161 11.22 4.12 0.06
C VAL A 161 11.23 5.35 -0.85
N THR A 162 10.10 5.68 -1.48
CA THR A 162 9.96 6.91 -2.27
C THR A 162 10.24 8.14 -1.40
N ALA A 163 9.65 8.25 -0.22
CA ALA A 163 9.91 9.38 0.67
C ALA A 163 11.39 9.45 1.12
N LEU A 164 12.02 8.30 1.39
CA LEU A 164 13.45 8.23 1.74
C LEU A 164 14.35 8.68 0.59
N ARG A 165 14.03 8.29 -0.65
CA ARG A 165 14.76 8.72 -1.85
C ARG A 165 14.56 10.22 -2.12
N LEU A 166 13.34 10.72 -2.00
CA LEU A 166 13.04 12.14 -2.14
C LEU A 166 13.81 12.97 -1.11
N LYS A 167 13.84 12.54 0.15
CA LYS A 167 14.64 13.18 1.20
C LYS A 167 16.11 13.30 0.83
N ALA A 168 16.67 12.28 0.19
CA ALA A 168 18.07 12.26 -0.20
C ALA A 168 18.37 13.11 -1.46
N ASN A 169 17.43 13.19 -2.39
CA ASN A 169 17.66 13.68 -3.75
C ASN A 169 17.01 15.02 -4.06
N THR A 170 16.09 15.51 -3.24
CA THR A 170 15.30 16.72 -3.53
C THR A 170 15.11 17.61 -2.28
N ALA A 171 14.73 18.87 -2.51
CA ALA A 171 14.33 19.78 -1.44
C ALA A 171 12.84 19.63 -1.06
N TRP A 172 12.06 18.85 -1.82
CA TRP A 172 10.63 18.65 -1.58
C TRP A 172 10.36 17.33 -0.86
N GLN A 173 9.40 17.36 0.05
CA GLN A 173 8.91 16.19 0.76
C GLN A 173 7.38 16.14 0.72
N PRO A 174 6.74 14.96 0.73
CA PRO A 174 5.30 14.85 0.95
C PRO A 174 4.92 15.36 2.34
N ALA A 175 3.67 15.75 2.53
CA ALA A 175 3.17 16.27 3.79
C ALA A 175 3.06 15.18 4.87
N GLN A 176 2.80 13.93 4.48
CA GLN A 176 2.74 12.76 5.36
C GLN A 176 2.81 11.45 4.57
N LEU A 177 3.03 10.34 5.27
CA LEU A 177 2.94 8.97 4.76
C LEU A 177 1.83 8.21 5.45
N ILE A 178 1.12 7.35 4.71
CA ILE A 178 0.15 6.39 5.26
C ILE A 178 0.51 5.00 4.74
N LEU A 179 1.02 4.16 5.63
CA LEU A 179 1.54 2.83 5.32
C LEU A 179 0.57 1.77 5.83
N ILE A 180 -0.11 1.09 4.92
CA ILE A 180 -1.12 0.09 5.26
C ILE A 180 -0.47 -1.28 5.23
N TYR A 181 -0.31 -1.91 6.40
CA TYR A 181 0.38 -3.20 6.61
C TYR A 181 1.62 -3.38 5.72
N PRO A 182 2.60 -2.46 5.79
CA PRO A 182 3.69 -2.39 4.82
C PRO A 182 4.61 -3.61 4.88
N MET A 183 5.12 -4.03 3.72
CA MET A 183 6.05 -5.14 3.52
C MET A 183 7.49 -4.61 3.56
N LEU A 184 8.27 -4.81 4.65
CA LEU A 184 9.48 -4.03 4.94
C LEU A 184 10.76 -4.83 5.16
N ASP A 185 10.66 -6.16 5.32
CA ASP A 185 11.81 -7.03 5.62
C ASP A 185 11.82 -8.30 4.76
N ARG A 186 12.69 -8.33 3.75
CA ARG A 186 12.87 -9.51 2.87
C ARG A 186 13.29 -10.77 3.64
N THR A 187 13.93 -10.62 4.80
CA THR A 187 14.41 -11.78 5.57
C THR A 187 13.29 -12.55 6.24
N ALA A 188 12.09 -11.95 6.36
CA ALA A 188 10.93 -12.54 7.03
C ALA A 188 11.28 -13.03 8.46
N SER A 189 12.05 -12.23 9.19
CA SER A 189 12.67 -12.60 10.46
C SER A 189 11.77 -12.39 11.68
N MET A 190 10.66 -11.67 11.53
CA MET A 190 9.77 -11.31 12.64
C MET A 190 8.88 -12.49 13.08
N ALA A 191 8.51 -12.51 14.36
CA ALA A 191 7.72 -13.57 14.98
C ALA A 191 6.34 -13.76 14.30
N SER A 192 5.74 -12.67 13.80
CA SER A 192 4.45 -12.73 13.08
C SER A 192 4.50 -13.58 11.80
N TYR A 193 5.65 -13.73 11.15
CA TYR A 193 5.80 -14.66 10.02
C TYR A 193 5.65 -16.13 10.43
N VAL A 194 5.95 -16.47 11.67
CA VAL A 194 5.75 -17.81 12.21
C VAL A 194 4.31 -17.99 12.69
N SER A 195 3.81 -17.05 13.47
CA SER A 195 2.47 -17.18 14.09
C SER A 195 1.32 -16.99 13.11
N ASN A 196 1.50 -16.20 12.03
CA ASN A 196 0.44 -15.83 11.10
C ASN A 196 0.76 -16.19 9.63
N GLY A 197 1.83 -16.94 9.38
CA GLY A 197 2.34 -17.15 8.02
C GLY A 197 1.74 -18.32 7.25
N ALA A 198 0.77 -19.06 7.80
CA ALA A 198 0.21 -20.27 7.16
C ALA A 198 -1.25 -20.11 6.71
N ASP A 199 -2.14 -19.80 7.63
CA ASP A 199 -3.58 -20.05 7.46
C ASP A 199 -4.43 -18.80 7.18
N TYR A 200 -3.81 -17.62 7.02
CA TYR A 200 -4.53 -16.36 6.92
C TYR A 200 -4.52 -15.73 5.51
N VAL A 201 -4.79 -16.54 4.48
CA VAL A 201 -4.92 -16.16 3.06
C VAL A 201 -3.60 -15.71 2.44
N ILE A 202 -2.96 -14.68 2.97
CA ILE A 202 -1.61 -14.27 2.56
C ILE A 202 -0.61 -14.97 3.47
N THR A 203 0.12 -15.92 2.88
CA THR A 203 1.07 -16.75 3.60
C THR A 203 2.50 -16.20 3.52
N ARG A 204 3.36 -16.68 4.41
CA ARG A 204 4.80 -16.43 4.33
C ARG A 204 5.37 -16.79 2.96
N ASP A 205 4.93 -17.91 2.37
CA ASP A 205 5.34 -18.35 1.04
C ASP A 205 4.92 -17.36 -0.06
N THR A 206 3.72 -16.82 0.04
CA THR A 206 3.23 -15.77 -0.90
C THR A 206 4.14 -14.55 -0.88
N LEU A 207 4.47 -14.06 0.31
CA LEU A 207 5.31 -12.87 0.50
C LEU A 207 6.74 -13.11 0.01
N LEU A 208 7.36 -14.22 0.43
CA LEU A 208 8.73 -14.56 0.04
C LEU A 208 8.86 -14.84 -1.45
N SER A 209 7.88 -15.51 -2.07
CA SER A 209 7.91 -15.74 -3.53
C SER A 209 7.80 -14.42 -4.32
N GLY A 210 7.05 -13.44 -3.82
CA GLY A 210 7.01 -12.10 -4.41
C GLY A 210 8.36 -11.38 -4.31
N TYR A 211 8.98 -11.39 -3.13
CA TYR A 211 10.33 -10.86 -2.97
C TYR A 211 11.36 -11.55 -3.87
N GLU A 212 11.31 -12.87 -3.98
CA GLU A 212 12.23 -13.65 -4.82
C GLU A 212 12.12 -13.26 -6.30
N MET A 213 10.89 -13.14 -6.82
CA MET A 213 10.65 -12.71 -8.20
C MET A 213 11.07 -11.26 -8.44
N TYR A 214 10.84 -10.38 -7.46
CA TYR A 214 11.10 -8.95 -7.63
C TYR A 214 12.58 -8.59 -7.40
N LEU A 215 13.15 -9.05 -6.30
CA LEU A 215 14.51 -8.69 -5.91
C LEU A 215 15.58 -9.48 -6.66
N ALA A 216 15.22 -10.65 -7.21
CA ALA A 216 16.14 -11.52 -7.94
C ALA A 216 17.47 -11.75 -7.18
N SER A 217 18.58 -11.26 -7.70
CA SER A 217 19.93 -11.35 -7.08
C SER A 217 20.25 -10.21 -6.12
N THR A 218 19.34 -9.26 -5.91
CA THR A 218 19.58 -8.14 -4.99
C THR A 218 19.77 -8.62 -3.55
N PRO A 219 20.84 -8.21 -2.85
CA PRO A 219 21.09 -8.63 -1.48
C PRO A 219 19.94 -8.26 -0.54
N ALA A 220 19.64 -9.15 0.41
CA ALA A 220 18.55 -8.94 1.37
C ALA A 220 18.76 -7.69 2.26
N ASN A 221 20.01 -7.31 2.49
CA ASN A 221 20.39 -6.13 3.25
C ASN A 221 20.46 -4.84 2.42
N HIS A 222 20.10 -4.89 1.14
CA HIS A 222 19.99 -3.66 0.35
C HIS A 222 18.95 -2.73 1.01
N PRO A 223 19.26 -1.44 1.23
CA PRO A 223 18.42 -0.54 2.01
C PRO A 223 17.02 -0.33 1.43
N ASP A 224 16.85 -0.49 0.11
CA ASP A 224 15.53 -0.43 -0.52
C ASP A 224 14.84 -1.79 -0.60
N ALA A 225 15.53 -2.91 -0.37
CA ALA A 225 14.92 -4.24 -0.33
C ALA A 225 14.34 -4.59 1.05
N SER A 226 14.97 -4.08 2.10
CA SER A 226 14.54 -4.25 3.49
C SER A 226 14.60 -2.90 4.22
N PRO A 227 13.71 -1.94 3.88
CA PRO A 227 13.78 -0.58 4.41
C PRO A 227 13.59 -0.50 5.94
N LEU A 228 13.02 -1.53 6.56
CA LEU A 228 12.93 -1.62 8.01
C LEU A 228 14.30 -1.46 8.70
N TRP A 229 15.36 -1.97 8.09
CA TRP A 229 16.71 -2.04 8.67
C TRP A 229 17.61 -0.87 8.29
N ARG A 230 17.08 0.17 7.66
CA ARG A 230 17.83 1.41 7.41
C ARG A 230 18.23 2.08 8.74
N ASP A 231 19.39 2.71 8.75
CA ASP A 231 19.92 3.37 9.93
C ASP A 231 19.38 4.79 10.12
N ASP A 232 18.87 5.43 9.06
CA ASP A 232 18.46 6.84 9.09
C ASP A 232 17.04 7.06 8.53
N PHE A 233 16.10 7.33 9.43
CA PHE A 233 14.75 7.82 9.14
C PHE A 233 14.55 9.30 9.49
N HIS A 234 15.57 9.94 10.10
CA HIS A 234 15.47 11.32 10.55
C HIS A 234 15.04 12.25 9.39
N GLY A 235 14.13 13.20 9.69
CA GLY A 235 13.63 14.17 8.71
C GLY A 235 12.58 13.64 7.72
N LEU A 236 12.07 12.42 7.90
CA LEU A 236 10.85 12.01 7.23
C LEU A 236 9.65 12.83 7.74
N PRO A 237 8.62 13.05 6.89
CA PRO A 237 7.37 13.65 7.31
C PRO A 237 6.63 12.71 8.30
N PRO A 238 5.52 13.14 8.94
CA PRO A 238 4.70 12.30 9.77
C PRO A 238 4.31 10.99 9.07
N VAL A 239 4.41 9.86 9.79
CA VAL A 239 4.15 8.50 9.26
C VAL A 239 3.04 7.83 10.06
N HIS A 240 1.95 7.47 9.38
CA HIS A 240 0.83 6.72 9.96
C HIS A 240 0.87 5.28 9.46
N ILE A 241 0.93 4.32 10.38
CA ILE A 241 1.05 2.89 10.07
C ILE A 241 -0.20 2.17 10.55
N LEU A 242 -0.81 1.38 9.65
CA LEU A 242 -1.91 0.48 9.96
C LEU A 242 -1.39 -0.95 9.91
N THR A 243 -1.70 -1.77 10.91
CA THR A 243 -1.35 -3.20 10.92
C THR A 243 -2.59 -4.04 11.18
N ALA A 244 -2.55 -5.32 10.79
CA ALA A 244 -3.61 -6.28 11.06
C ALA A 244 -3.18 -7.28 12.14
N GLU A 245 -4.13 -7.76 12.97
CA GLU A 245 -3.81 -8.67 14.07
C GLU A 245 -3.24 -10.00 13.57
N PHE A 246 -3.88 -10.59 12.55
CA PHE A 246 -3.51 -11.89 11.97
C PHE A 246 -2.77 -11.71 10.64
N ASP A 247 -1.61 -11.04 10.70
CA ASP A 247 -0.82 -10.67 9.52
C ASP A 247 0.65 -11.08 9.72
N PRO A 248 1.26 -11.78 8.76
CA PRO A 248 2.71 -12.04 8.80
C PRO A 248 3.55 -10.77 8.90
N LEU A 249 3.11 -9.65 8.30
CA LEU A 249 3.82 -8.37 8.27
C LEU A 249 3.54 -7.48 9.49
N ARG A 250 2.69 -7.90 10.42
CA ARG A 250 2.30 -7.10 11.59
C ARG A 250 3.49 -6.52 12.34
N ASP A 251 4.43 -7.36 12.69
CA ASP A 251 5.56 -6.98 13.54
C ASP A 251 6.54 -6.04 12.83
N GLU A 252 6.62 -6.10 11.49
CA GLU A 252 7.42 -5.17 10.67
C GLU A 252 6.90 -3.73 10.76
N GLY A 253 5.60 -3.56 10.57
CA GLY A 253 4.96 -2.24 10.69
C GLY A 253 5.14 -1.64 12.09
N GLU A 254 4.95 -2.45 13.13
CA GLU A 254 5.11 -2.01 14.51
C GLU A 254 6.58 -1.76 14.90
N ALA A 255 7.52 -2.52 14.32
CA ALA A 255 8.94 -2.27 14.47
C ALA A 255 9.36 -0.97 13.79
N LEU A 256 8.86 -0.70 12.58
CA LEU A 256 9.10 0.57 11.90
C LEU A 256 8.63 1.76 12.75
N HIS A 257 7.42 1.70 13.30
CA HIS A 257 6.91 2.74 14.20
C HIS A 257 7.87 3.05 15.34
N ARG A 258 8.35 2.02 16.05
CA ARG A 258 9.31 2.20 17.15
C ARG A 258 10.63 2.83 16.69
N ARG A 259 11.13 2.44 15.51
CA ARG A 259 12.37 3.00 14.95
C ARG A 259 12.21 4.47 14.52
N LEU A 260 11.08 4.82 13.92
CA LEU A 260 10.74 6.20 13.55
C LEU A 260 10.72 7.10 14.78
N MET A 261 9.98 6.69 15.82
CA MET A 261 9.91 7.46 17.08
C MET A 261 11.27 7.60 17.76
N ALA A 262 12.09 6.54 17.77
CA ALA A 262 13.44 6.58 18.35
C ALA A 262 14.37 7.57 17.63
N GLN A 263 14.05 7.94 16.38
CA GLN A 263 14.78 8.91 15.58
C GLN A 263 14.10 10.28 15.48
N GLY A 264 13.08 10.53 16.32
CA GLY A 264 12.39 11.81 16.41
C GLY A 264 11.43 12.09 15.22
N VAL A 265 11.04 11.06 14.46
CA VAL A 265 10.01 11.17 13.42
C VAL A 265 8.65 11.01 14.07
N GLU A 266 7.74 11.95 13.80
CA GLU A 266 6.34 11.82 14.23
C GLU A 266 5.72 10.57 13.60
N SER A 267 5.26 9.64 14.44
CA SER A 267 4.69 8.38 13.94
C SER A 267 3.54 7.92 14.82
N SER A 268 2.52 7.34 14.18
CA SER A 268 1.45 6.60 14.85
C SER A 268 1.32 5.21 14.24
N CYS A 269 0.92 4.23 15.07
CA CYS A 269 0.68 2.86 14.61
C CYS A 269 -0.61 2.35 15.22
N GLN A 270 -1.55 1.90 14.37
CA GLN A 270 -2.82 1.34 14.80
C GLN A 270 -2.95 -0.10 14.32
N ARG A 271 -3.10 -1.03 15.28
CA ARG A 271 -3.42 -2.42 14.99
C ARG A 271 -4.93 -2.59 14.91
N TYR A 272 -5.43 -3.07 13.77
CA TYR A 272 -6.81 -3.48 13.59
C TYR A 272 -6.98 -4.92 14.03
N LEU A 273 -7.95 -5.15 14.92
CA LEU A 273 -8.17 -6.45 15.57
C LEU A 273 -9.16 -7.30 14.76
N GLY A 274 -9.00 -8.63 14.82
CA GLY A 274 -9.90 -9.57 14.15
C GLY A 274 -9.77 -9.63 12.62
N VAL A 275 -8.72 -9.05 12.05
CA VAL A 275 -8.50 -8.99 10.59
C VAL A 275 -7.14 -9.53 10.19
N ILE A 276 -7.03 -9.87 8.89
CA ILE A 276 -5.87 -10.47 8.24
C ILE A 276 -5.16 -9.46 7.34
N HIS A 277 -3.98 -9.85 6.81
CA HIS A 277 -3.32 -9.08 5.75
C HIS A 277 -4.27 -8.85 4.55
N GLY A 278 -4.24 -7.67 3.97
CA GLY A 278 -5.14 -7.29 2.87
C GLY A 278 -6.53 -6.84 3.31
N PHE A 279 -6.82 -6.76 4.62
CA PHE A 279 -8.17 -6.42 5.12
C PHE A 279 -8.71 -5.10 4.57
N PHE A 280 -7.84 -4.14 4.27
CA PHE A 280 -8.25 -2.84 3.71
C PHE A 280 -9.06 -2.97 2.41
N GLN A 281 -8.83 -4.05 1.65
CA GLN A 281 -9.55 -4.35 0.42
C GLN A 281 -10.85 -5.13 0.65
N LEU A 282 -11.18 -5.52 1.88
CA LEU A 282 -12.30 -6.37 2.24
C LEU A 282 -13.51 -5.59 2.80
N GLY A 283 -13.74 -4.37 2.30
CA GLY A 283 -14.80 -3.47 2.81
C GLY A 283 -16.21 -4.07 2.78
N GLY A 284 -16.49 -4.99 1.84
CA GLY A 284 -17.78 -5.69 1.75
C GLY A 284 -18.06 -6.65 2.91
N ILE A 285 -17.00 -7.20 3.53
CA ILE A 285 -17.11 -8.25 4.55
C ILE A 285 -16.50 -7.89 5.90
N SER A 286 -15.73 -6.78 6.01
CA SER A 286 -15.04 -6.35 7.22
C SER A 286 -15.48 -4.97 7.69
N ARG A 287 -15.82 -4.87 8.98
CA ARG A 287 -16.07 -3.59 9.64
C ARG A 287 -14.79 -2.79 9.81
N ALA A 288 -13.70 -3.45 10.24
CA ALA A 288 -12.40 -2.82 10.43
C ALA A 288 -11.86 -2.22 9.12
N ALA A 289 -12.12 -2.85 7.97
CA ALA A 289 -11.78 -2.28 6.66
C ALA A 289 -12.48 -0.94 6.39
N ARG A 290 -13.79 -0.88 6.72
CA ARG A 290 -14.56 0.37 6.56
C ARG A 290 -14.15 1.46 7.56
N GLU A 291 -13.74 1.07 8.76
CA GLU A 291 -13.18 1.99 9.76
C GLU A 291 -11.84 2.54 9.28
N ALA A 292 -10.91 1.67 8.85
CA ALA A 292 -9.60 2.06 8.30
C ALA A 292 -9.75 3.01 7.10
N MET A 293 -10.70 2.73 6.20
CA MET A 293 -11.01 3.60 5.06
C MET A 293 -11.35 5.03 5.50
N ARG A 294 -12.18 5.18 6.53
CA ARG A 294 -12.58 6.50 7.06
C ARG A 294 -11.44 7.19 7.80
N ASP A 295 -10.64 6.44 8.58
CA ASP A 295 -9.47 6.97 9.28
C ASP A 295 -8.44 7.51 8.29
N ILE A 296 -8.13 6.77 7.24
CA ILE A 296 -7.23 7.21 6.17
C ILE A 296 -7.79 8.45 5.47
N ALA A 297 -9.07 8.42 5.08
CA ALA A 297 -9.72 9.54 4.40
C ALA A 297 -9.68 10.83 5.25
N TRP A 298 -9.93 10.72 6.56
CA TRP A 298 -9.84 11.86 7.48
C TRP A 298 -8.41 12.44 7.54
N ARG A 299 -7.39 11.59 7.63
CA ARG A 299 -5.98 12.01 7.67
C ARG A 299 -5.54 12.71 6.38
N VAL A 300 -5.98 12.18 5.23
CA VAL A 300 -5.67 12.78 3.92
C VAL A 300 -6.31 14.16 3.76
N ALA A 301 -7.53 14.33 4.28
CA ALA A 301 -8.23 15.62 4.23
C ALA A 301 -7.55 16.71 5.09
N SER A 302 -6.83 16.32 6.14
CA SER A 302 -6.24 17.23 7.13
C SER A 302 -4.79 16.84 7.46
N PRO A 303 -3.86 16.89 6.48
CA PRO A 303 -2.46 16.54 6.73
C PRO A 303 -1.86 17.49 7.77
N GLY A 304 -1.20 16.91 8.79
CA GLY A 304 -0.53 17.67 9.85
C GLY A 304 -1.43 18.11 11.02
N ARG A 305 -2.60 17.47 11.21
CA ARG A 305 -3.44 17.63 12.40
C ARG A 305 -3.43 16.38 13.27
#